data_bd17c29ada5e887e6a01a654d3489715
#
_entry.id   bd17c29ada5e887e6a01a654d3489715
#
_cell.length_a   1.000
_cell.length_b   1.000
_cell.length_c   1.000
_cell.angle_alpha   90.00
_cell.angle_beta   90.00
_cell.angle_gamma   90.00
#
_symmetry.space_group_name_H-M   'P 1'
#
loop_
_entity.id
_entity.type
_entity.pdbx_description
1 polymer ?
#
loop_
_entity_poly.entity_id
_entity_poly.type
_entity_poly.pdbx_seq_one_letter_code
_entity_poly.pdbx_strand_id
1 'polypeptide(L)'
;STLLSTLANNKVFLPSACGGGGSCGMCKCQVLEGGGDILPTETGFISRKLAKDHWRLGCQVKVKENLKIHVPEAVLGVKKWECTVVSNRNISTFLKEFVVKLPEGENLKFRSGGYIQIDIPKYDAIKFSSMDVDEKFRADWDKFKMWDLVTTNPEPTFRAYSMANHPAEGNIIMLNIRIATPPFDKATGGFMKVNPGICSSYVF
;
A
#
# COMPACT_ATOMS: atom_id res chain seq x y z
N SER A 1 6.76 -17.89 -3.21
CA SER A 1 6.09 -16.58 -3.37
C SER A 1 4.58 -16.72 -3.16
N THR A 2 3.86 -15.61 -2.91
CA THR A 2 2.40 -15.59 -2.90
C THR A 2 1.87 -15.45 -4.32
N LEU A 3 0.62 -15.90 -4.57
CA LEU A 3 -0.03 -15.69 -5.86
C LEU A 3 -0.11 -14.20 -6.21
N LEU A 4 -0.41 -13.34 -5.22
CA LEU A 4 -0.43 -11.88 -5.38
C LEU A 4 0.90 -11.34 -5.92
N SER A 5 2.03 -11.72 -5.30
CA SER A 5 3.35 -11.26 -5.75
C SER A 5 3.76 -11.88 -7.08
N THR A 6 3.41 -13.15 -7.33
CA THR A 6 3.68 -13.80 -8.61
C THR A 6 2.94 -13.13 -9.76
N LEU A 7 1.66 -12.79 -9.56
CA LEU A 7 0.86 -12.06 -10.54
C LEU A 7 1.42 -10.66 -10.81
N ALA A 8 1.77 -9.92 -9.75
CA ALA A 8 2.35 -8.59 -9.88
C ALA A 8 3.66 -8.60 -10.67
N ASN A 9 4.54 -9.58 -10.44
CA ASN A 9 5.78 -9.77 -11.20
C ASN A 9 5.52 -10.06 -12.69
N ASN A 10 4.34 -10.58 -13.02
CA ASN A 10 3.89 -10.83 -14.39
C ASN A 10 2.91 -9.76 -14.91
N LYS A 11 2.92 -8.56 -14.31
CA LYS A 11 2.12 -7.39 -14.72
C LYS A 11 0.60 -7.57 -14.58
N VAL A 12 0.15 -8.50 -13.74
CA VAL A 12 -1.25 -8.68 -13.37
C VAL A 12 -1.44 -8.19 -11.93
N PHE A 13 -2.12 -7.05 -11.77
CA PHE A 13 -2.17 -6.33 -10.49
C PHE A 13 -3.51 -6.52 -9.79
N LEU A 14 -3.61 -7.51 -8.89
CA LEU A 14 -4.78 -7.65 -8.02
C LEU A 14 -4.86 -6.48 -7.04
N PRO A 15 -6.08 -5.96 -6.75
CA PRO A 15 -6.26 -4.92 -5.74
C PRO A 15 -5.75 -5.38 -4.37
N SER A 16 -4.99 -4.54 -3.68
CA SER A 16 -4.54 -4.86 -2.32
C SER A 16 -4.21 -3.61 -1.51
N ALA A 17 -5.12 -3.18 -0.66
CA ALA A 17 -4.89 -2.02 0.22
C ALA A 17 -3.88 -2.32 1.33
N CYS A 18 -3.82 -3.57 1.81
CA CYS A 18 -2.90 -3.97 2.89
C CYS A 18 -1.51 -4.40 2.39
N GLY A 19 -1.27 -4.38 1.07
CA GLY A 19 0.01 -4.82 0.50
C GLY A 19 0.33 -6.30 0.72
N GLY A 20 -0.68 -7.14 0.76
CA GLY A 20 -0.50 -8.59 0.93
C GLY A 20 -0.58 -9.10 2.37
N GLY A 21 -0.85 -8.23 3.35
CA GLY A 21 -0.95 -8.61 4.77
C GLY A 21 -2.20 -9.40 5.18
N GLY A 22 -3.11 -9.72 4.24
CA GLY A 22 -4.29 -10.54 4.53
C GLY A 22 -5.45 -9.81 5.24
N SER A 23 -5.36 -8.50 5.46
CA SER A 23 -6.29 -7.76 6.32
C SER A 23 -7.33 -6.91 5.59
N CYS A 24 -7.28 -6.79 4.26
CA CYS A 24 -8.25 -5.96 3.51
C CYS A 24 -9.24 -6.76 2.66
N GLY A 25 -8.98 -8.04 2.38
CA GLY A 25 -9.84 -8.89 1.58
C GLY A 25 -10.00 -8.50 0.10
N MET A 26 -9.18 -7.59 -0.43
CA MET A 26 -9.38 -7.04 -1.78
C MET A 26 -8.79 -7.91 -2.90
N CYS A 27 -7.73 -8.66 -2.63
CA CYS A 27 -7.01 -9.45 -3.64
C CYS A 27 -7.72 -10.79 -3.98
N LYS A 28 -9.04 -10.73 -4.13
CA LYS A 28 -9.85 -11.90 -4.46
C LYS A 28 -9.66 -12.33 -5.90
N CYS A 29 -9.40 -13.59 -6.10
CA CYS A 29 -9.42 -14.26 -7.41
C CYS A 29 -9.91 -15.70 -7.23
N GLN A 30 -10.32 -16.35 -8.32
CA GLN A 30 -10.65 -17.76 -8.25
C GLN A 30 -9.40 -18.59 -8.54
N VAL A 31 -9.14 -19.58 -7.69
CA VAL A 31 -8.05 -20.56 -7.87
C VAL A 31 -8.68 -21.91 -8.09
N LEU A 32 -8.81 -22.27 -9.37
CA LEU A 32 -9.58 -23.44 -9.81
C LEU A 32 -8.81 -24.74 -9.53
N GLU A 33 -7.47 -24.71 -9.62
CA GLU A 33 -6.60 -25.86 -9.37
C GLU A 33 -5.31 -25.42 -8.64
N GLY A 34 -4.80 -26.26 -7.75
CA GLY A 34 -3.52 -26.08 -7.07
C GLY A 34 -3.52 -25.11 -5.87
N GLY A 35 -4.67 -24.51 -5.52
CA GLY A 35 -4.76 -23.48 -4.48
C GLY A 35 -4.70 -23.98 -3.03
N GLY A 36 -4.87 -25.28 -2.80
CA GLY A 36 -5.03 -25.86 -1.47
C GLY A 36 -6.30 -25.40 -0.76
N ASP A 37 -6.40 -25.68 0.54
CA ASP A 37 -7.56 -25.36 1.36
C ASP A 37 -7.63 -23.88 1.75
N ILE A 38 -8.83 -23.40 2.11
CA ILE A 38 -9.06 -22.06 2.68
C ILE A 38 -8.33 -21.94 4.02
N LEU A 39 -7.55 -20.89 4.17
CA LEU A 39 -6.83 -20.61 5.41
C LEU A 39 -7.72 -19.88 6.42
N PRO A 40 -7.49 -20.03 7.73
CA PRO A 40 -8.22 -19.29 8.77
C PRO A 40 -8.19 -17.77 8.55
N THR A 41 -7.10 -17.22 8.02
CA THR A 41 -6.93 -15.80 7.70
C THR A 41 -7.84 -15.32 6.57
N GLU A 42 -8.38 -16.21 5.75
CA GLU A 42 -9.28 -15.90 4.64
C GLU A 42 -10.76 -15.91 5.04
N THR A 43 -11.13 -16.61 6.12
CA THR A 43 -12.52 -16.89 6.49
C THR A 43 -13.34 -15.63 6.79
N GLY A 44 -12.69 -14.53 7.21
CA GLY A 44 -13.34 -13.24 7.40
C GLY A 44 -13.74 -12.54 6.11
N PHE A 45 -13.20 -12.94 4.96
CA PHE A 45 -13.40 -12.30 3.66
C PHE A 45 -13.99 -13.22 2.60
N ILE A 46 -13.79 -14.53 2.74
CA ILE A 46 -14.26 -15.57 1.84
C ILE A 46 -15.36 -16.36 2.55
N SER A 47 -16.60 -16.09 2.18
CA SER A 47 -17.76 -16.83 2.71
C SER A 47 -17.73 -18.29 2.24
N ARG A 48 -18.51 -19.18 2.90
CA ARG A 48 -18.63 -20.58 2.47
C ARG A 48 -19.09 -20.73 1.02
N LYS A 49 -19.94 -19.81 0.52
CA LYS A 49 -20.36 -19.78 -0.88
C LYS A 49 -19.19 -19.44 -1.80
N LEU A 50 -18.46 -18.37 -1.51
CA LEU A 50 -17.28 -17.98 -2.27
C LEU A 50 -16.21 -19.08 -2.27
N ALA A 51 -16.00 -19.76 -1.14
CA ALA A 51 -15.06 -20.88 -1.07
C ALA A 51 -15.45 -22.05 -1.99
N LYS A 52 -16.74 -22.38 -2.07
CA LYS A 52 -17.25 -23.39 -3.02
C LYS A 52 -17.06 -22.99 -4.48
N ASP A 53 -17.10 -21.69 -4.76
CA ASP A 53 -16.84 -21.11 -6.08
C ASP A 53 -15.35 -20.84 -6.31
N HIS A 54 -14.45 -21.49 -5.56
CA HIS A 54 -12.98 -21.41 -5.67
C HIS A 54 -12.38 -20.02 -5.43
N TRP A 55 -13.09 -19.08 -4.80
CA TRP A 55 -12.54 -17.78 -4.45
C TRP A 55 -11.52 -17.89 -3.32
N ARG A 56 -10.39 -17.20 -3.49
CA ARG A 56 -9.28 -17.13 -2.55
C ARG A 56 -8.75 -15.71 -2.43
N LEU A 57 -8.00 -15.43 -1.38
CA LEU A 57 -7.17 -14.23 -1.31
C LEU A 57 -5.81 -14.50 -1.93
N GLY A 58 -5.46 -13.85 -3.03
CA GLY A 58 -4.18 -14.06 -3.74
C GLY A 58 -2.95 -13.88 -2.85
N CYS A 59 -3.02 -13.05 -1.82
CA CYS A 59 -1.93 -12.87 -0.86
C CYS A 59 -1.75 -14.05 0.12
N GLN A 60 -2.76 -14.90 0.29
CA GLN A 60 -2.72 -16.05 1.19
C GLN A 60 -2.38 -17.35 0.45
N VAL A 61 -2.60 -17.40 -0.86
CA VAL A 61 -2.25 -18.57 -1.69
C VAL A 61 -0.74 -18.57 -1.96
N LYS A 62 -0.06 -19.65 -1.60
CA LYS A 62 1.35 -19.88 -1.93
C LYS A 62 1.47 -20.64 -3.24
N VAL A 63 2.27 -20.11 -4.18
CA VAL A 63 2.57 -20.80 -5.44
C VAL A 63 3.63 -21.84 -5.19
N LYS A 64 3.24 -23.11 -5.16
CA LYS A 64 4.11 -24.28 -4.95
C LYS A 64 4.19 -25.17 -6.19
N GLU A 65 3.16 -25.10 -7.03
CA GLU A 65 2.97 -25.90 -8.25
C GLU A 65 2.21 -25.07 -9.30
N ASN A 66 1.88 -25.67 -10.43
CA ASN A 66 1.06 -25.02 -11.43
C ASN A 66 -0.34 -24.73 -10.87
N LEU A 67 -0.79 -23.50 -11.06
CA LEU A 67 -2.13 -23.05 -10.65
C LEU A 67 -2.96 -22.75 -11.90
N LYS A 68 -4.26 -23.09 -11.82
CA LYS A 68 -5.25 -22.60 -12.77
C LYS A 68 -6.09 -21.55 -12.06
N ILE A 69 -6.06 -20.33 -12.56
CA ILE A 69 -6.71 -19.18 -11.91
C ILE A 69 -7.62 -18.46 -12.89
N HIS A 70 -8.64 -17.80 -12.33
CA HIS A 70 -9.42 -16.80 -13.02
C HIS A 70 -9.36 -15.49 -12.24
N VAL A 71 -8.97 -14.42 -12.91
CA VAL A 71 -8.92 -13.07 -12.35
C VAL A 71 -10.04 -12.22 -12.92
N PRO A 72 -10.63 -11.29 -12.13
CA PRO A 72 -11.64 -10.36 -12.65
C PRO A 72 -11.09 -9.57 -13.84
N GLU A 73 -11.89 -9.38 -14.88
CA GLU A 73 -11.49 -8.67 -16.11
C GLU A 73 -10.96 -7.25 -15.83
N ALA A 74 -11.54 -6.57 -14.86
CA ALA A 74 -11.11 -5.25 -14.43
C ALA A 74 -9.63 -5.18 -14.02
N VAL A 75 -9.05 -6.31 -13.61
CA VAL A 75 -7.63 -6.41 -13.22
C VAL A 75 -6.70 -6.31 -14.43
N LEU A 76 -7.15 -6.75 -15.60
CA LEU A 76 -6.34 -6.78 -16.83
C LEU A 76 -6.13 -5.39 -17.44
N GLY A 77 -6.92 -4.39 -17.05
CA GLY A 77 -6.81 -3.00 -17.50
C GLY A 77 -5.95 -2.10 -16.61
N VAL A 78 -5.37 -2.63 -15.53
CA VAL A 78 -4.54 -1.84 -14.60
C VAL A 78 -3.20 -1.50 -15.24
N LYS A 79 -2.89 -0.21 -15.32
CA LYS A 79 -1.61 0.33 -15.79
C LYS A 79 -0.75 0.76 -14.62
N LYS A 80 0.56 0.74 -14.84
CA LYS A 80 1.57 1.29 -13.94
C LYS A 80 2.30 2.43 -14.64
N TRP A 81 2.51 3.53 -13.93
CA TRP A 81 3.21 4.71 -14.45
C TRP A 81 4.35 5.12 -13.52
N GLU A 82 5.39 5.63 -14.11
CA GLU A 82 6.41 6.43 -13.42
C GLU A 82 5.93 7.88 -13.43
N CYS A 83 5.57 8.39 -12.27
CA CYS A 83 5.01 9.72 -12.12
C CYS A 83 6.08 10.70 -11.63
N THR A 84 5.93 11.98 -11.99
CA THR A 84 6.79 13.05 -11.49
C THR A 84 6.17 13.65 -10.22
N VAL A 85 6.94 13.76 -9.15
CA VAL A 85 6.52 14.46 -7.93
C VAL A 85 6.43 15.95 -8.22
N VAL A 86 5.25 16.52 -8.03
CA VAL A 86 4.99 17.96 -8.21
C VAL A 86 5.13 18.69 -6.89
N SER A 87 4.63 18.09 -5.80
CA SER A 87 4.67 18.69 -4.48
C SER A 87 4.63 17.59 -3.42
N ASN A 88 5.34 17.82 -2.32
CA ASN A 88 5.33 16.98 -1.14
C ASN A 88 5.50 17.88 0.10
N ARG A 89 4.40 18.32 0.71
CA ARG A 89 4.42 19.33 1.77
C ARG A 89 3.61 18.90 2.99
N ASN A 90 4.02 19.32 4.15
CA ASN A 90 3.24 19.12 5.36
C ASN A 90 1.95 19.96 5.32
N ILE A 91 0.81 19.32 5.56
CA ILE A 91 -0.49 19.99 5.79
C ILE A 91 -0.91 19.91 7.25
N SER A 92 -0.32 19.01 8.01
CA SER A 92 -0.35 18.98 9.47
C SER A 92 0.89 18.28 10.02
N THR A 93 1.04 18.22 11.34
CA THR A 93 2.18 17.63 12.05
C THR A 93 2.59 16.26 11.52
N PHE A 94 1.62 15.41 11.20
CA PHE A 94 1.84 14.00 10.81
C PHE A 94 1.23 13.66 9.44
N LEU A 95 0.90 14.67 8.64
CA LEU A 95 0.21 14.48 7.37
C LEU A 95 0.87 15.31 6.28
N LYS A 96 1.22 14.66 5.18
CA LYS A 96 1.68 15.32 3.95
C LYS A 96 0.62 15.24 2.85
N GLU A 97 0.50 16.33 2.11
CA GLU A 97 -0.11 16.34 0.78
C GLU A 97 0.98 15.99 -0.21
N PHE A 98 0.78 14.89 -0.90
CA PHE A 98 1.68 14.37 -1.91
C PHE A 98 1.01 14.42 -3.27
N VAL A 99 1.56 15.20 -4.19
CA VAL A 99 1.01 15.42 -5.52
C VAL A 99 1.96 14.90 -6.56
N VAL A 100 1.48 14.05 -7.44
CA VAL A 100 2.23 13.55 -8.59
C VAL A 100 1.49 13.84 -9.89
N LYS A 101 2.26 14.03 -10.96
CA LYS A 101 1.77 14.20 -12.33
C LYS A 101 2.03 12.92 -13.12
N LEU A 102 1.03 12.47 -13.85
CA LEU A 102 1.16 11.37 -14.80
C LEU A 102 2.09 11.75 -15.97
N PRO A 103 2.70 10.78 -16.65
CA PRO A 103 3.46 11.02 -17.87
C PRO A 103 2.63 11.77 -18.92
N GLU A 104 3.30 12.48 -19.82
CA GLU A 104 2.65 13.20 -20.90
C GLU A 104 1.86 12.24 -21.81
N GLY A 105 0.64 12.66 -22.18
CA GLY A 105 -0.27 11.83 -23.00
C GLY A 105 -1.06 10.77 -22.22
N GLU A 106 -0.70 10.49 -20.95
CA GLU A 106 -1.47 9.58 -20.10
C GLU A 106 -2.59 10.31 -19.35
N ASN A 107 -3.69 9.62 -19.13
CA ASN A 107 -4.84 10.14 -18.39
C ASN A 107 -5.45 9.02 -17.55
N LEU A 108 -5.62 9.27 -16.25
CA LEU A 108 -6.30 8.38 -15.33
C LEU A 108 -7.77 8.81 -15.18
N LYS A 109 -8.67 8.01 -15.73
CA LYS A 109 -10.10 8.15 -15.46
C LYS A 109 -10.43 7.48 -14.15
N PHE A 110 -10.85 8.25 -13.15
CA PHE A 110 -11.25 7.73 -11.85
C PHE A 110 -12.53 8.39 -11.33
N ARG A 111 -13.11 7.84 -10.29
CA ARG A 111 -14.21 8.44 -9.54
C ARG A 111 -13.69 8.86 -8.17
N SER A 112 -14.28 9.89 -7.59
CA SER A 112 -13.98 10.30 -6.20
C SER A 112 -14.09 9.09 -5.27
N GLY A 113 -13.11 8.94 -4.37
CA GLY A 113 -12.97 7.75 -3.52
C GLY A 113 -12.21 6.58 -4.15
N GLY A 114 -11.80 6.71 -5.43
CA GLY A 114 -10.87 5.77 -6.04
C GLY A 114 -9.50 5.78 -5.33
N TYR A 115 -8.75 4.73 -5.51
CA TYR A 115 -7.41 4.61 -4.92
C TYR A 115 -6.38 4.19 -5.98
N ILE A 116 -5.13 4.52 -5.71
CA ILE A 116 -3.97 4.04 -6.45
C ILE A 116 -3.11 3.16 -5.53
N GLN A 117 -2.22 2.40 -6.14
CA GLN A 117 -1.16 1.70 -5.42
C GLN A 117 0.19 2.36 -5.72
N ILE A 118 0.96 2.63 -4.66
CA ILE A 118 2.34 3.09 -4.77
C ILE A 118 3.25 1.90 -4.54
N ASP A 119 4.14 1.64 -5.49
CA ASP A 119 5.22 0.68 -5.32
C ASP A 119 6.35 1.31 -4.53
N ILE A 120 6.85 0.57 -3.58
CA ILE A 120 7.96 0.95 -2.73
C ILE A 120 9.11 -0.02 -3.00
N PRO A 121 10.27 0.47 -3.48
CA PRO A 121 11.43 -0.37 -3.66
C PRO A 121 11.97 -0.90 -2.33
N LYS A 122 12.83 -1.91 -2.40
CA LYS A 122 13.68 -2.28 -1.29
C LYS A 122 14.54 -1.07 -0.88
N TYR A 123 14.69 -0.85 0.44
CA TYR A 123 15.66 0.08 1.01
C TYR A 123 16.20 -0.44 2.35
N ASP A 124 17.45 -0.10 2.66
CA ASP A 124 18.10 -0.60 3.87
C ASP A 124 17.60 0.14 5.11
N ALA A 125 17.56 1.47 5.07
CA ALA A 125 17.05 2.27 6.16
C ALA A 125 16.63 3.67 5.70
N ILE A 126 15.52 4.17 6.25
CA ILE A 126 15.14 5.59 6.19
C ILE A 126 15.04 6.08 7.64
N LYS A 127 15.85 7.05 7.99
CA LYS A 127 15.85 7.68 9.30
C LYS A 127 14.85 8.83 9.31
N PHE A 128 13.99 8.90 10.32
CA PHE A 128 13.03 9.99 10.44
C PHE A 128 13.73 11.35 10.63
N SER A 129 14.95 11.34 11.17
CA SER A 129 15.80 12.54 11.27
C SER A 129 16.21 13.15 9.92
N SER A 130 16.09 12.41 8.82
CA SER A 130 16.35 12.90 7.46
C SER A 130 15.09 13.39 6.73
N MET A 131 13.92 13.27 7.33
CA MET A 131 12.67 13.70 6.72
C MET A 131 12.52 15.22 6.73
N ASP A 132 11.98 15.75 5.63
CA ASP A 132 11.65 17.16 5.53
C ASP A 132 10.30 17.43 6.23
N VAL A 133 10.39 18.12 7.38
CA VAL A 133 9.23 18.49 8.19
C VAL A 133 9.26 20.00 8.43
N ASP A 134 8.16 20.68 8.10
CA ASP A 134 8.03 22.13 8.29
C ASP A 134 8.34 22.52 9.76
N GLU A 135 9.07 23.62 9.92
CA GLU A 135 9.55 24.09 11.23
C GLU A 135 8.43 24.19 12.27
N LYS A 136 7.27 24.68 11.87
CA LYS A 136 6.10 24.83 12.75
C LYS A 136 5.56 23.52 13.35
N PHE A 137 5.96 22.38 12.82
CA PHE A 137 5.53 21.06 13.30
C PHE A 137 6.63 20.29 14.04
N ARG A 138 7.90 20.77 14.03
CA ARG A 138 9.03 20.05 14.61
C ARG A 138 8.91 19.88 16.12
N ALA A 139 8.34 20.85 16.85
CA ALA A 139 8.14 20.74 18.28
C ALA A 139 7.32 19.51 18.70
N ASP A 140 6.32 19.13 17.90
CA ASP A 140 5.57 17.89 18.16
C ASP A 140 6.41 16.65 17.87
N TRP A 141 7.24 16.69 16.83
CA TRP A 141 8.17 15.60 16.50
C TRP A 141 9.21 15.39 17.59
N ASP A 142 9.72 16.48 18.18
CA ASP A 142 10.63 16.45 19.35
C ASP A 142 9.91 15.81 20.56
N LYS A 143 8.70 16.31 20.87
CA LYS A 143 7.89 15.83 21.98
C LYS A 143 7.64 14.33 21.94
N PHE A 144 7.35 13.78 20.76
CA PHE A 144 7.09 12.36 20.57
C PHE A 144 8.34 11.56 20.22
N LYS A 145 9.54 12.17 20.19
CA LYS A 145 10.81 11.52 19.83
C LYS A 145 10.74 10.82 18.47
N MET A 146 10.06 11.47 17.51
CA MET A 146 9.86 10.91 16.17
C MET A 146 11.17 10.75 15.41
N TRP A 147 12.13 11.65 15.65
CA TRP A 147 13.44 11.68 14.99
C TRP A 147 14.29 10.44 15.23
N ASP A 148 14.03 9.71 16.33
CA ASP A 148 14.77 8.49 16.69
C ASP A 148 14.28 7.25 15.91
N LEU A 149 13.17 7.38 15.18
CA LEU A 149 12.59 6.28 14.43
C LEU A 149 13.39 5.99 13.16
N VAL A 150 13.48 4.71 12.84
CA VAL A 150 14.11 4.21 11.61
C VAL A 150 13.19 3.14 11.03
N THR A 151 12.94 3.20 9.73
CA THR A 151 12.20 2.18 9.00
C THR A 151 13.09 1.46 8.00
N THR A 152 12.79 0.21 7.75
CA THR A 152 13.49 -0.65 6.78
C THR A 152 12.50 -1.34 5.86
N ASN A 153 12.91 -1.66 4.64
CA ASN A 153 12.09 -2.43 3.70
C ASN A 153 12.97 -3.46 2.96
N PRO A 154 13.09 -4.69 3.46
CA PRO A 154 14.00 -5.68 2.87
C PRO A 154 13.54 -6.20 1.51
N GLU A 155 12.27 -6.06 1.17
CA GLU A 155 11.69 -6.54 -0.08
C GLU A 155 10.76 -5.50 -0.70
N PRO A 156 10.70 -5.37 -2.03
CA PRO A 156 9.75 -4.48 -2.70
C PRO A 156 8.32 -4.78 -2.24
N THR A 157 7.56 -3.73 -1.96
CA THR A 157 6.17 -3.84 -1.51
C THR A 157 5.33 -2.73 -2.15
N PHE A 158 4.04 -2.71 -1.88
CA PHE A 158 3.15 -1.65 -2.34
C PHE A 158 2.08 -1.35 -1.28
N ARG A 159 1.52 -0.14 -1.34
CA ARG A 159 0.39 0.27 -0.51
C ARG A 159 -0.61 1.05 -1.33
N ALA A 160 -1.89 0.90 -0.99
CA ALA A 160 -2.96 1.67 -1.60
C ALA A 160 -3.24 2.94 -0.80
N TYR A 161 -3.49 4.03 -1.54
CA TYR A 161 -3.93 5.30 -1.01
C TYR A 161 -5.11 5.83 -1.80
N SER A 162 -6.12 6.33 -1.11
CA SER A 162 -7.26 6.99 -1.74
C SER A 162 -6.81 8.32 -2.34
N MET A 163 -7.28 8.61 -3.54
CA MET A 163 -7.05 9.89 -4.19
C MET A 163 -7.86 10.98 -3.48
N ALA A 164 -7.20 12.09 -3.18
CA ALA A 164 -7.77 13.24 -2.48
C ALA A 164 -8.23 14.35 -3.42
N ASN A 165 -7.79 14.32 -4.69
CA ASN A 165 -8.22 15.29 -5.68
C ASN A 165 -9.51 14.87 -6.41
N HIS A 166 -10.19 15.87 -6.99
CA HIS A 166 -11.32 15.63 -7.87
C HIS A 166 -10.83 15.35 -9.32
N PRO A 167 -11.50 14.46 -10.07
CA PRO A 167 -11.09 14.13 -11.45
C PRO A 167 -10.96 15.35 -12.41
N ALA A 168 -11.70 16.43 -12.15
CA ALA A 168 -11.63 17.65 -12.96
C ALA A 168 -10.42 18.56 -12.69
N GLU A 169 -9.58 18.22 -11.69
CA GLU A 169 -8.39 19.01 -11.36
C GLU A 169 -7.20 18.76 -12.30
N GLY A 170 -7.41 17.95 -13.33
CA GLY A 170 -6.41 17.70 -14.37
C GLY A 170 -5.63 16.39 -14.18
N ASN A 171 -4.49 16.31 -14.89
CA ASN A 171 -3.68 15.10 -14.97
C ASN A 171 -2.73 14.95 -13.77
N ILE A 172 -3.27 15.09 -12.57
CA ILE A 172 -2.55 14.95 -11.30
C ILE A 172 -3.24 13.92 -10.41
N ILE A 173 -2.48 13.36 -9.50
CA ILE A 173 -2.95 12.53 -8.41
C ILE A 173 -2.48 13.18 -7.11
N MET A 174 -3.43 13.52 -6.25
CA MET A 174 -3.17 14.06 -4.93
C MET A 174 -3.52 13.01 -3.87
N LEU A 175 -2.63 12.83 -2.93
CA LEU A 175 -2.79 11.92 -1.79
C LEU A 175 -2.55 12.68 -0.49
N ASN A 176 -3.32 12.34 0.54
CA ASN A 176 -3.04 12.75 1.91
C ASN A 176 -2.45 11.57 2.66
N ILE A 177 -1.15 11.62 2.91
CA ILE A 177 -0.40 10.51 3.50
C ILE A 177 -0.02 10.85 4.94
N ARG A 178 -0.56 10.06 5.87
CA ARG A 178 -0.19 10.15 7.27
C ARG A 178 1.02 9.27 7.54
N ILE A 179 2.03 9.82 8.24
CA ILE A 179 3.15 9.02 8.74
C ILE A 179 2.65 7.95 9.71
N ALA A 180 2.96 6.70 9.44
CA ALA A 180 2.57 5.58 10.29
C ALA A 180 3.72 5.23 11.24
N THR A 181 3.52 5.56 12.52
CA THR A 181 4.47 5.24 13.59
C THR A 181 4.18 3.89 14.23
N PRO A 182 5.14 3.29 14.91
CA PRO A 182 4.86 2.21 15.85
C PRO A 182 3.84 2.64 16.90
N PRO A 183 3.13 1.71 17.55
CA PRO A 183 2.29 2.03 18.69
C PRO A 183 3.11 2.72 19.79
N PHE A 184 2.54 3.76 20.38
CA PHE A 184 3.17 4.47 21.50
C PHE A 184 2.79 3.78 22.81
N ASP A 185 3.80 3.34 23.56
CA ASP A 185 3.63 2.73 24.88
C ASP A 185 3.67 3.84 25.95
N LYS A 186 2.52 4.09 26.55
CA LYS A 186 2.39 5.09 27.62
C LYS A 186 3.14 4.73 28.91
N ALA A 187 3.37 3.43 29.14
CA ALA A 187 4.07 2.98 30.34
C ALA A 187 5.56 3.28 30.27
N THR A 188 6.17 3.12 29.09
CA THR A 188 7.59 3.39 28.86
C THR A 188 7.86 4.81 28.35
N GLY A 189 6.84 5.54 27.92
CA GLY A 189 6.95 6.88 27.33
C GLY A 189 7.66 6.88 25.97
N GLY A 190 7.59 5.79 25.20
CA GLY A 190 8.26 5.63 23.93
C GLY A 190 7.48 4.77 22.93
N PHE A 191 8.01 4.64 21.73
CA PHE A 191 7.43 3.77 20.71
C PHE A 191 7.83 2.31 20.93
N MET A 192 6.91 1.40 20.64
CA MET A 192 7.22 -0.03 20.61
C MET A 192 8.28 -0.32 19.54
N LYS A 193 9.10 -1.36 19.76
CA LYS A 193 10.17 -1.79 18.84
C LYS A 193 9.58 -2.60 17.67
N VAL A 194 8.77 -1.95 16.84
CA VAL A 194 8.27 -2.49 15.57
C VAL A 194 8.57 -1.51 14.45
N ASN A 195 8.69 -2.03 13.22
CA ASN A 195 9.03 -1.21 12.07
C ASN A 195 7.93 -0.15 11.80
N PRO A 196 8.26 1.12 11.62
CA PRO A 196 7.31 2.14 11.16
C PRO A 196 6.71 1.81 9.79
N GLY A 197 5.70 2.57 9.38
CA GLY A 197 5.03 2.36 8.11
C GLY A 197 5.97 2.54 6.91
N ILE A 198 6.23 1.47 6.19
CA ILE A 198 7.20 1.41 5.08
C ILE A 198 6.91 2.47 4.01
N CYS A 199 5.68 2.51 3.49
CA CYS A 199 5.33 3.43 2.40
C CYS A 199 5.22 4.88 2.87
N SER A 200 4.58 5.12 4.01
CA SER A 200 4.46 6.47 4.54
C SER A 200 5.83 7.09 4.85
N SER A 201 6.75 6.30 5.36
CA SER A 201 8.13 6.74 5.61
C SER A 201 8.94 6.96 4.32
N TYR A 202 8.63 6.22 3.26
CA TYR A 202 9.28 6.39 1.96
C TYR A 202 8.82 7.67 1.24
N VAL A 203 7.57 8.07 1.44
CA VAL A 203 7.01 9.30 0.85
C VAL A 203 7.34 10.54 1.67
N PHE A 204 7.49 10.41 3.00
CA PHE A 204 7.72 11.52 3.92
C PHE A 204 9.12 12.10 3.84
#